data_4b3804fb1f5607f79b87ebc8e3f43bbb
#
_entry.id   4b3804fb1f5607f79b87ebc8e3f43bbb
#
_cell.length_a   1.000
_cell.length_b   1.000
_cell.length_c   1.000
_cell.angle_alpha   90.00
_cell.angle_beta   90.00
_cell.angle_gamma   90.00
#
_symmetry.space_group_name_H-M   'P 1'
#
loop_
_entity.id
_entity.type
_entity.pdbx_description
1 polymer ?
#
loop_
_entity_poly.entity_id
_entity_poly.type
_entity_poly.pdbx_seq_one_letter_code
_entity_poly.pdbx_strand_id
1 'polypeptide(L)'
;NGDGSTTAFTFTVPYINATDVKAEIAGVSTTAFNLSGTTVTFNTAPAAGSNNIKIFRDTNNTTIEANFQSGSALRAVDFNDNFTQLLYVTQESDDASSDAVDDAEAAVTASTNAVNTANAADTAATNAVNTANSADTAATNAVNTANAADTKATTALNNSRESDGSGGFTSAISIANTALTNSRESDGSGGFNSAISIAN
;
A
#
# COMPACT_ATOMS: atom_id res chain seq x y z
N ASN A 1 -10.52 23.37 21.50
CA ASN A 1 -10.50 23.45 20.03
C ASN A 1 -10.58 24.91 19.61
N GLY A 2 -9.72 25.34 18.70
CA GLY A 2 -9.84 26.63 18.04
C GLY A 2 -11.00 26.65 17.05
N ASP A 3 -11.64 27.80 16.88
CA ASP A 3 -12.74 28.04 15.93
C ASP A 3 -12.46 29.22 14.97
N GLY A 4 -11.29 29.84 15.11
CA GLY A 4 -10.89 31.03 14.36
C GLY A 4 -11.47 32.35 14.84
N SER A 5 -12.29 32.34 15.91
CA SER A 5 -12.97 33.54 16.46
C SER A 5 -12.84 33.68 17.97
N THR A 6 -12.87 32.58 18.69
CA THR A 6 -12.75 32.56 20.16
C THR A 6 -11.31 32.76 20.60
N THR A 7 -11.08 33.68 21.53
CA THR A 7 -9.75 33.96 22.10
C THR A 7 -9.59 33.46 23.53
N ALA A 8 -10.68 33.35 24.30
CA ALA A 8 -10.66 33.04 25.74
C ALA A 8 -10.98 31.55 25.98
N PHE A 9 -10.10 30.88 26.70
CA PHE A 9 -10.22 29.46 27.02
C PHE A 9 -10.00 29.24 28.51
N THR A 10 -10.93 28.52 29.16
CA THR A 10 -10.82 28.18 30.58
C THR A 10 -10.11 26.81 30.72
N PHE A 11 -9.35 26.66 31.79
CA PHE A 11 -8.69 25.42 32.18
C PHE A 11 -8.92 25.16 33.69
N THR A 12 -8.67 23.92 34.11
CA THR A 12 -8.96 23.46 35.49
C THR A 12 -7.72 23.06 36.27
N VAL A 13 -6.56 23.02 35.62
CA VAL A 13 -5.31 22.59 36.25
C VAL A 13 -4.87 23.69 37.23
N PRO A 14 -4.68 23.40 38.54
CA PRO A 14 -4.18 24.37 39.49
C PRO A 14 -2.70 24.67 39.23
N TYR A 15 -2.26 25.89 39.56
CA TYR A 15 -0.87 26.32 39.40
C TYR A 15 -0.44 27.16 40.61
N ILE A 16 0.88 27.28 40.86
CA ILE A 16 1.43 28.14 41.93
C ILE A 16 1.66 29.54 41.36
N ASN A 17 2.44 29.63 40.28
CA ASN A 17 2.79 30.89 39.65
C ASN A 17 2.14 31.07 38.29
N ALA A 18 1.76 32.27 37.93
CA ALA A 18 1.20 32.57 36.59
C ALA A 18 2.17 32.16 35.45
N THR A 19 3.46 32.20 35.74
CA THR A 19 4.52 31.78 34.79
C THR A 19 4.58 30.28 34.53
N ASP A 20 3.96 29.47 35.40
CA ASP A 20 3.91 28.02 35.24
C ASP A 20 2.85 27.62 34.19
N VAL A 21 1.89 28.51 33.89
CA VAL A 21 0.88 28.25 32.88
C VAL A 21 1.48 28.45 31.48
N LYS A 22 1.44 27.40 30.66
CA LYS A 22 1.93 27.40 29.31
C LYS A 22 0.79 27.11 28.33
N ALA A 23 0.97 27.53 27.08
CA ALA A 23 0.01 27.27 26.02
C ALA A 23 0.70 26.91 24.72
N GLU A 24 0.07 26.02 23.99
CA GLU A 24 0.45 25.62 22.62
C GLU A 24 -0.73 25.76 21.69
N ILE A 25 -0.44 26.16 20.44
CA ILE A 25 -1.40 26.15 19.33
C ILE A 25 -0.83 25.27 18.23
N ALA A 26 -1.55 24.21 17.85
CA ALA A 26 -1.13 23.21 16.87
C ALA A 26 0.28 22.62 17.19
N GLY A 27 0.56 22.36 18.45
CA GLY A 27 1.83 21.82 18.94
C GLY A 27 2.98 22.82 19.00
N VAL A 28 2.73 24.10 18.74
CA VAL A 28 3.74 25.16 18.82
C VAL A 28 3.50 26.01 20.06
N SER A 29 4.51 26.08 20.94
CA SER A 29 4.45 26.90 22.16
C SER A 29 4.29 28.39 21.84
N THR A 30 3.45 29.06 22.62
CA THR A 30 3.20 30.50 22.48
C THR A 30 3.17 31.19 23.83
N THR A 31 3.65 32.41 23.85
CA THR A 31 3.52 33.36 24.99
C THR A 31 2.56 34.50 24.67
N ALA A 32 1.92 34.50 23.50
CA ALA A 32 1.03 35.53 23.02
C ALA A 32 -0.37 35.41 23.62
N PHE A 33 -0.45 35.36 24.94
CA PHE A 33 -1.69 35.31 25.69
C PHE A 33 -1.60 36.10 27.02
N ASN A 34 -2.76 36.40 27.60
CA ASN A 34 -2.91 36.93 28.93
C ASN A 34 -3.61 35.89 29.81
N LEU A 35 -3.15 35.73 31.04
CA LEU A 35 -3.74 34.86 32.06
C LEU A 35 -4.52 35.68 33.09
N SER A 36 -5.75 35.28 33.35
CA SER A 36 -6.56 35.82 34.44
C SER A 36 -7.31 34.70 35.16
N GLY A 37 -6.89 34.38 36.36
CA GLY A 37 -7.39 33.23 37.10
C GLY A 37 -7.19 31.94 36.29
N THR A 38 -8.27 31.26 35.98
CA THR A 38 -8.26 30.02 35.18
C THR A 38 -8.59 30.25 33.70
N THR A 39 -8.41 31.46 33.19
CA THR A 39 -8.71 31.81 31.81
C THR A 39 -7.46 32.32 31.09
N VAL A 40 -7.06 31.63 30.01
CA VAL A 40 -6.08 32.09 29.05
C VAL A 40 -6.80 32.82 27.92
N THR A 41 -6.40 34.05 27.64
CA THR A 41 -6.91 34.82 26.52
C THR A 41 -5.80 35.06 25.51
N PHE A 42 -5.86 34.42 24.38
CA PHE A 42 -4.89 34.60 23.29
C PHE A 42 -5.03 35.97 22.64
N ASN A 43 -3.93 36.58 22.25
CA ASN A 43 -3.92 37.88 21.56
C ASN A 43 -4.56 37.81 20.17
N THR A 44 -4.54 36.61 19.53
CA THR A 44 -5.19 36.32 18.26
C THR A 44 -5.96 35.02 18.41
N ALA A 45 -7.15 34.93 17.84
CA ALA A 45 -7.96 33.72 17.90
C ALA A 45 -7.24 32.56 17.20
N PRO A 46 -7.04 31.42 17.89
CA PRO A 46 -6.46 30.21 17.25
C PRO A 46 -7.32 29.74 16.09
N ALA A 47 -6.67 29.36 14.99
CA ALA A 47 -7.35 28.83 13.81
C ALA A 47 -8.25 27.65 14.14
N ALA A 48 -9.29 27.43 13.33
CA ALA A 48 -10.18 26.28 13.50
C ALA A 48 -9.41 24.96 13.39
N GLY A 49 -9.62 24.06 14.35
CA GLY A 49 -8.96 22.76 14.38
C GLY A 49 -9.37 21.95 15.60
N SER A 50 -9.26 20.62 15.49
CA SER A 50 -9.52 19.71 16.61
C SER A 50 -8.25 19.49 17.42
N ASN A 51 -8.37 19.58 18.76
CA ASN A 51 -7.28 19.36 19.72
C ASN A 51 -6.01 20.19 19.43
N ASN A 52 -6.22 21.34 18.81
CA ASN A 52 -5.13 22.22 18.38
C ASN A 52 -4.74 23.28 19.42
N ILE A 53 -5.38 23.29 20.59
CA ILE A 53 -5.03 24.16 21.73
C ILE A 53 -4.72 23.26 22.92
N LYS A 54 -3.53 23.41 23.49
CA LYS A 54 -3.11 22.80 24.76
C LYS A 54 -2.79 23.93 25.76
N ILE A 55 -3.42 23.88 26.94
CA ILE A 55 -3.08 24.72 28.07
C ILE A 55 -2.68 23.79 29.19
N PHE A 56 -1.49 23.97 29.73
CA PHE A 56 -0.91 23.08 30.71
C PHE A 56 -0.06 23.82 31.71
N ARG A 57 0.30 23.13 32.76
CA ARG A 57 1.23 23.61 33.77
C ARG A 57 2.62 23.03 33.49
N ASP A 58 3.61 23.89 33.70
CA ASP A 58 5.04 23.52 33.66
C ASP A 58 5.67 24.19 34.92
N THR A 59 5.59 23.45 36.04
CA THR A 59 6.01 23.94 37.35
C THR A 59 7.54 24.02 37.40
N ASN A 60 8.03 25.14 37.98
CA ASN A 60 9.46 25.31 38.15
C ASN A 60 10.05 24.16 38.99
N ASN A 61 10.99 23.41 38.40
CA ASN A 61 11.69 22.29 39.03
C ASN A 61 13.17 22.55 39.30
N THR A 62 13.63 23.80 39.16
CA THR A 62 15.04 24.20 39.34
C THR A 62 15.30 24.91 40.65
N THR A 63 14.29 25.55 41.21
CA THR A 63 14.37 26.25 42.49
C THR A 63 13.12 25.95 43.31
N ILE A 64 13.29 25.85 44.63
CA ILE A 64 12.17 25.70 45.56
C ILE A 64 11.40 27.00 45.69
N GLU A 65 10.08 26.93 45.93
CA GLU A 65 9.19 28.05 46.03
C GLU A 65 9.51 28.93 47.26
N ALA A 66 9.77 28.31 48.40
CA ALA A 66 10.19 28.99 49.60
C ALA A 66 11.58 28.53 50.06
N ASN A 67 12.53 29.44 50.12
CA ASN A 67 13.89 29.20 50.60
C ASN A 67 14.05 29.62 52.07
N PHE A 68 14.38 28.66 52.94
CA PHE A 68 14.57 28.89 54.36
C PHE A 68 15.98 29.38 54.66
N GLN A 69 16.09 30.51 55.28
CA GLN A 69 17.37 31.04 55.76
C GLN A 69 17.61 30.65 57.22
N SER A 70 18.89 30.55 57.63
CA SER A 70 19.24 30.25 59.01
C SER A 70 18.70 31.31 59.96
N GLY A 71 17.92 30.89 60.96
CA GLY A 71 17.25 31.78 61.92
C GLY A 71 15.89 32.37 61.47
N SER A 72 15.42 32.06 60.28
CA SER A 72 14.09 32.47 59.86
C SER A 72 13.00 31.63 60.55
N ALA A 73 11.82 32.25 60.77
CA ALA A 73 10.66 31.49 61.26
C ALA A 73 10.11 30.59 60.14
N LEU A 74 9.76 29.36 60.46
CA LEU A 74 9.09 28.43 59.55
C LEU A 74 7.59 28.74 59.57
N ARG A 75 7.03 29.08 58.44
CA ARG A 75 5.57 29.30 58.28
C ARG A 75 4.96 28.08 57.57
N ALA A 76 3.76 27.71 57.97
CA ALA A 76 3.04 26.59 57.36
C ALA A 76 2.80 26.80 55.86
N VAL A 77 2.64 28.05 55.41
CA VAL A 77 2.46 28.38 54.00
C VAL A 77 3.70 28.03 53.18
N ASP A 78 4.88 28.37 53.67
CA ASP A 78 6.15 28.11 52.97
C ASP A 78 6.41 26.60 52.80
N PHE A 79 6.02 25.79 53.79
CA PHE A 79 6.04 24.33 53.68
C PHE A 79 5.04 23.84 52.66
N ASN A 80 3.81 24.30 52.73
CA ASN A 80 2.75 23.90 51.84
C ASN A 80 3.09 24.23 50.38
N ASP A 81 3.68 25.41 50.13
CA ASP A 81 4.07 25.83 48.79
C ASP A 81 5.16 24.91 48.22
N ASN A 82 6.18 24.58 49.02
CA ASN A 82 7.23 23.62 48.58
C ASN A 82 6.69 22.21 48.35
N PHE A 83 5.78 21.71 49.20
CA PHE A 83 5.15 20.42 49.01
C PHE A 83 4.19 20.40 47.79
N THR A 84 3.47 21.49 47.57
CA THR A 84 2.61 21.65 46.40
C THR A 84 3.45 21.71 45.14
N GLN A 85 4.59 22.40 45.13
CA GLN A 85 5.52 22.40 44.01
C GLN A 85 6.01 20.97 43.70
N LEU A 86 6.48 20.24 44.73
CA LEU A 86 6.94 18.86 44.56
C LEU A 86 5.83 17.96 43.99
N LEU A 87 4.60 18.06 44.55
CA LEU A 87 3.45 17.32 44.07
C LEU A 87 3.17 17.61 42.57
N TYR A 88 3.23 18.90 42.20
CA TYR A 88 2.95 19.31 40.82
C TYR A 88 4.02 18.80 39.83
N VAL A 89 5.28 18.94 40.18
CA VAL A 89 6.41 18.38 39.39
C VAL A 89 6.29 16.85 39.22
N THR A 90 5.88 16.17 40.32
CA THR A 90 5.66 14.70 40.25
C THR A 90 4.50 14.34 39.34
N GLN A 91 3.38 15.04 39.41
CA GLN A 91 2.24 14.83 38.51
C GLN A 91 2.62 15.07 37.04
N GLU A 92 3.36 16.13 36.74
CA GLU A 92 3.83 16.45 35.38
C GLU A 92 4.79 15.39 34.84
N SER A 93 5.65 14.82 35.72
CA SER A 93 6.53 13.71 35.34
C SER A 93 5.77 12.43 35.07
N ASP A 94 4.71 12.17 35.83
CA ASP A 94 3.82 11.00 35.65
C ASP A 94 3.05 11.10 34.33
N ASP A 95 2.46 12.28 34.07
CA ASP A 95 1.76 12.58 32.82
C ASP A 95 2.71 12.41 31.59
N ALA A 96 3.92 12.99 31.67
CA ALA A 96 4.91 12.88 30.61
C ALA A 96 5.36 11.43 30.36
N SER A 97 5.46 10.64 31.44
CA SER A 97 5.81 9.22 31.34
C SER A 97 4.68 8.41 30.68
N SER A 98 3.45 8.72 31.00
CA SER A 98 2.26 8.12 30.40
C SER A 98 2.17 8.45 28.91
N ASP A 99 2.32 9.72 28.54
CA ASP A 99 2.34 10.15 27.12
C ASP A 99 3.46 9.42 26.35
N ALA A 100 4.65 9.26 26.94
CA ALA A 100 5.76 8.56 26.29
C ALA A 100 5.48 7.06 26.06
N VAL A 101 4.75 6.42 26.99
CA VAL A 101 4.32 5.01 26.82
C VAL A 101 3.29 4.90 25.70
N ASP A 102 2.31 5.78 25.67
CA ASP A 102 1.27 5.79 24.62
C ASP A 102 1.89 6.02 23.23
N ASP A 103 2.84 6.93 23.11
CA ASP A 103 3.59 7.17 21.87
C ASP A 103 4.39 5.94 21.43
N ALA A 104 5.04 5.25 22.38
CA ALA A 104 5.78 4.03 22.10
C ALA A 104 4.85 2.89 21.62
N GLU A 105 3.69 2.72 22.24
CA GLU A 105 2.68 1.74 21.84
C GLU A 105 2.11 2.03 20.44
N ALA A 106 1.86 3.31 20.14
CA ALA A 106 1.44 3.75 18.82
C ALA A 106 2.51 3.44 17.76
N ALA A 107 3.79 3.68 18.05
CA ALA A 107 4.90 3.38 17.17
C ALA A 107 5.05 1.86 16.92
N VAL A 108 4.88 1.02 17.95
CA VAL A 108 4.88 -0.46 17.82
C VAL A 108 3.73 -0.91 16.93
N THR A 109 2.55 -0.35 17.12
CA THR A 109 1.37 -0.65 16.30
C THR A 109 1.59 -0.28 14.83
N ALA A 110 2.13 0.91 14.56
CA ALA A 110 2.46 1.36 13.22
C ALA A 110 3.51 0.45 12.54
N SER A 111 4.55 0.05 13.29
CA SER A 111 5.57 -0.89 12.81
C SER A 111 4.98 -2.24 12.45
N THR A 112 4.11 -2.79 13.29
CA THR A 112 3.42 -4.06 13.05
C THR A 112 2.57 -3.99 11.77
N ASN A 113 1.83 -2.91 11.58
CA ASN A 113 1.02 -2.70 10.38
C ASN A 113 1.88 -2.59 9.12
N ALA A 114 3.03 -1.93 9.20
CA ALA A 114 3.99 -1.84 8.09
C ALA A 114 4.54 -3.22 7.69
N VAL A 115 4.90 -4.05 8.67
CA VAL A 115 5.36 -5.44 8.44
C VAL A 115 4.25 -6.27 7.79
N ASN A 116 3.03 -6.19 8.28
CA ASN A 116 1.89 -6.91 7.70
C ASN A 116 1.63 -6.51 6.24
N THR A 117 1.73 -5.21 5.95
CA THR A 117 1.59 -4.69 4.58
C THR A 117 2.70 -5.21 3.67
N ALA A 118 3.95 -5.22 4.14
CA ALA A 118 5.09 -5.75 3.40
C ALA A 118 4.92 -7.26 3.10
N ASN A 119 4.50 -8.04 4.08
CA ASN A 119 4.25 -9.48 3.91
C ASN A 119 3.11 -9.75 2.90
N ALA A 120 2.06 -8.95 2.91
CA ALA A 120 0.98 -9.04 1.93
C ALA A 120 1.46 -8.73 0.51
N ALA A 121 2.32 -7.71 0.35
CA ALA A 121 2.94 -7.37 -0.94
C ALA A 121 3.86 -8.49 -1.45
N ASP A 122 4.66 -9.10 -0.58
CA ASP A 122 5.52 -10.24 -0.93
C ASP A 122 4.71 -11.45 -1.39
N THR A 123 3.62 -11.75 -0.68
CA THR A 123 2.68 -12.80 -1.08
C THR A 123 2.06 -12.53 -2.46
N ALA A 124 1.65 -11.29 -2.72
CA ALA A 124 1.09 -10.89 -4.02
C ALA A 124 2.13 -11.02 -5.15
N ALA A 125 3.38 -10.62 -4.90
CA ALA A 125 4.48 -10.76 -5.84
C ALA A 125 4.76 -12.25 -6.16
N THR A 126 4.79 -13.09 -5.15
CA THR A 126 4.96 -14.55 -5.32
C THR A 126 3.84 -15.15 -6.17
N ASN A 127 2.59 -14.78 -5.92
CA ASN A 127 1.45 -15.22 -6.71
C ASN A 127 1.52 -14.76 -8.17
N ALA A 128 1.98 -13.52 -8.41
CA ALA A 128 2.19 -12.99 -9.75
C ALA A 128 3.26 -13.79 -10.53
N VAL A 129 4.37 -14.13 -9.88
CA VAL A 129 5.42 -14.98 -10.47
C VAL A 129 4.88 -16.36 -10.81
N ASN A 130 4.12 -16.99 -9.93
CA ASN A 130 3.52 -18.30 -10.18
C ASN A 130 2.52 -18.26 -11.35
N THR A 131 1.74 -17.18 -11.45
CA THR A 131 0.82 -16.98 -12.59
C THR A 131 1.60 -16.81 -13.90
N ALA A 132 2.67 -16.04 -13.91
CA ALA A 132 3.53 -15.85 -15.09
C ALA A 132 4.17 -17.17 -15.53
N ASN A 133 4.70 -17.96 -14.61
CA ASN A 133 5.27 -19.28 -14.90
C ASN A 133 4.25 -20.25 -15.48
N SER A 134 3.01 -20.20 -14.99
CA SER A 134 1.90 -21.01 -15.51
C SER A 134 1.54 -20.61 -16.95
N ALA A 135 1.51 -19.31 -17.24
CA ALA A 135 1.27 -18.78 -18.58
C ALA A 135 2.40 -19.17 -19.56
N ASP A 136 3.66 -19.10 -19.13
CA ASP A 136 4.82 -19.54 -19.94
C ASP A 136 4.76 -21.03 -20.28
N THR A 137 4.40 -21.86 -19.29
CA THR A 137 4.16 -23.27 -19.49
C THR A 137 3.05 -23.52 -20.50
N ALA A 138 1.93 -22.83 -20.42
CA ALA A 138 0.82 -22.95 -21.36
C ALA A 138 1.22 -22.51 -22.77
N ALA A 139 1.99 -21.42 -22.91
CA ALA A 139 2.52 -20.96 -24.19
C ALA A 139 3.46 -22.00 -24.82
N THR A 140 4.35 -22.59 -24.04
CA THR A 140 5.25 -23.65 -24.49
C THR A 140 4.46 -24.87 -25.00
N ASN A 141 3.43 -25.28 -24.27
CA ASN A 141 2.56 -26.39 -24.68
C ASN A 141 1.78 -26.07 -25.97
N ALA A 142 1.33 -24.85 -26.16
CA ALA A 142 0.66 -24.40 -27.37
C ALA A 142 1.62 -24.45 -28.58
N VAL A 143 2.86 -24.00 -28.43
CA VAL A 143 3.90 -24.10 -29.49
C VAL A 143 4.18 -25.56 -29.85
N ASN A 144 4.33 -26.42 -28.84
CA ASN A 144 4.57 -27.84 -29.09
C ASN A 144 3.39 -28.50 -29.84
N THR A 145 2.16 -28.13 -29.48
CA THR A 145 0.95 -28.61 -30.17
C THR A 145 0.90 -28.13 -31.63
N ALA A 146 1.23 -26.87 -31.88
CA ALA A 146 1.30 -26.30 -33.22
C ALA A 146 2.36 -27.01 -34.09
N ASN A 147 3.54 -27.23 -33.54
CA ASN A 147 4.62 -27.94 -34.24
C ASN A 147 4.24 -29.39 -34.57
N ALA A 148 3.53 -30.05 -33.65
CA ALA A 148 3.03 -31.42 -33.91
C ALA A 148 1.96 -31.43 -35.01
N ALA A 149 1.09 -30.42 -35.07
CA ALA A 149 0.09 -30.26 -36.12
C ALA A 149 0.76 -29.99 -37.48
N ASP A 150 1.77 -29.10 -37.52
CA ASP A 150 2.55 -28.82 -38.74
C ASP A 150 3.26 -30.07 -39.28
N THR A 151 3.87 -30.86 -38.38
CA THR A 151 4.49 -32.11 -38.72
C THR A 151 3.49 -33.10 -39.34
N LYS A 152 2.30 -33.21 -38.76
CA LYS A 152 1.22 -34.07 -39.31
C LYS A 152 0.74 -33.58 -40.67
N ALA A 153 0.57 -32.27 -40.84
CA ALA A 153 0.18 -31.69 -42.13
C ALA A 153 1.23 -31.92 -43.21
N THR A 154 2.52 -31.75 -42.89
CA THR A 154 3.63 -32.03 -43.79
C THR A 154 3.67 -33.53 -44.17
N THR A 155 3.50 -34.40 -43.21
CA THR A 155 3.43 -35.86 -43.46
C THR A 155 2.24 -36.22 -44.37
N ALA A 156 1.07 -35.68 -44.10
CA ALA A 156 -0.12 -35.89 -44.93
C ALA A 156 0.10 -35.39 -46.38
N LEU A 157 0.72 -34.20 -46.53
CA LEU A 157 1.06 -33.66 -47.84
C LEU A 157 2.03 -34.56 -48.59
N ASN A 158 3.08 -35.06 -47.93
CA ASN A 158 4.06 -35.95 -48.53
C ASN A 158 3.43 -37.28 -48.92
N ASN A 159 2.56 -37.87 -48.08
CA ASN A 159 1.83 -39.09 -48.39
C ASN A 159 0.81 -38.91 -49.53
N SER A 160 0.34 -37.70 -49.81
CA SER A 160 -0.55 -37.41 -50.93
C SER A 160 0.18 -37.27 -52.28
N ARG A 161 1.54 -37.33 -52.25
CA ARG A 161 2.38 -37.32 -53.46
C ARG A 161 2.86 -38.73 -53.77
N GLU A 162 2.78 -39.06 -55.01
CA GLU A 162 3.38 -40.29 -55.49
C GLU A 162 4.55 -39.99 -56.47
N SER A 163 5.51 -40.88 -56.53
CA SER A 163 6.56 -40.80 -57.55
C SER A 163 5.98 -41.04 -58.94
N ASP A 164 6.22 -40.13 -59.85
CA ASP A 164 5.83 -40.23 -61.24
C ASP A 164 6.80 -41.12 -62.07
N GLY A 165 7.73 -41.85 -61.42
CA GLY A 165 8.73 -42.71 -62.04
C GLY A 165 9.97 -41.99 -62.58
N SER A 166 9.98 -40.66 -62.55
CA SER A 166 11.13 -39.85 -63.03
C SER A 166 11.91 -39.16 -61.88
N GLY A 167 11.66 -39.59 -60.63
CA GLY A 167 12.31 -39.05 -59.41
C GLY A 167 11.63 -37.81 -58.85
N GLY A 168 10.53 -37.36 -59.42
CA GLY A 168 9.69 -36.30 -58.90
C GLY A 168 8.49 -36.80 -58.08
N PHE A 169 7.78 -35.94 -57.47
CA PHE A 169 6.54 -36.20 -56.70
C PHE A 169 5.37 -35.52 -57.36
N THR A 170 4.31 -36.29 -57.66
CA THR A 170 3.07 -35.75 -58.18
C THR A 170 2.00 -35.72 -57.10
N SER A 171 1.16 -34.69 -57.06
CA SER A 171 0.07 -34.62 -56.08
C SER A 171 -1.00 -35.67 -56.38
N ALA A 172 -1.69 -36.16 -55.38
CA ALA A 172 -2.80 -37.09 -55.52
C ALA A 172 -3.86 -36.64 -56.55
N ILE A 173 -4.07 -35.33 -56.66
CA ILE A 173 -4.96 -34.73 -57.68
C ILE A 173 -4.42 -34.94 -59.08
N SER A 174 -3.12 -34.79 -59.28
CA SER A 174 -2.46 -35.00 -60.58
C SER A 174 -2.57 -36.46 -61.00
N ILE A 175 -2.33 -37.34 -60.05
CA ILE A 175 -2.46 -38.80 -60.28
C ILE A 175 -3.91 -39.16 -60.62
N ALA A 176 -4.88 -38.66 -59.91
CA ALA A 176 -6.30 -38.84 -60.17
C ALA A 176 -6.68 -38.37 -61.57
N ASN A 177 -6.17 -37.21 -61.99
CA ASN A 177 -6.39 -36.66 -63.33
C ASN A 177 -5.74 -37.53 -64.41
N THR A 178 -4.57 -38.05 -64.15
CA THR A 178 -3.91 -39.03 -65.07
C THR A 178 -4.69 -40.34 -65.19
N ALA A 179 -5.16 -40.89 -64.07
CA ALA A 179 -6.01 -42.03 -64.01
C ALA A 179 -7.32 -41.85 -64.81
N LEU A 180 -7.98 -40.66 -64.61
CA LEU A 180 -9.17 -40.33 -65.36
C LEU A 180 -8.92 -40.20 -66.84
N THR A 181 -7.81 -39.62 -67.25
CA THR A 181 -7.45 -39.55 -68.70
C THR A 181 -7.22 -40.89 -69.28
N ASN A 182 -6.55 -41.78 -68.58
CA ASN A 182 -6.29 -43.16 -69.01
C ASN A 182 -7.55 -44.02 -69.03
N SER A 183 -8.59 -43.68 -68.25
CA SER A 183 -9.87 -44.40 -68.25
C SER A 183 -10.77 -44.01 -69.41
N ARG A 184 -10.37 -43.05 -70.23
CA ARG A 184 -11.10 -42.67 -71.44
C ARG A 184 -10.72 -43.62 -72.59
N GLU A 185 -11.70 -44.07 -73.29
CA GLU A 185 -11.50 -44.88 -74.49
C GLU A 185 -11.41 -44.00 -75.75
N SER A 186 -10.59 -44.39 -76.65
CA SER A 186 -10.56 -43.79 -77.99
C SER A 186 -11.81 -44.17 -78.77
N ASP A 187 -12.56 -43.21 -79.24
CA ASP A 187 -13.76 -43.38 -80.07
C ASP A 187 -13.41 -43.61 -81.56
N GLY A 188 -12.15 -43.81 -81.82
CA GLY A 188 -11.66 -44.02 -83.20
C GLY A 188 -11.44 -42.79 -84.02
N SER A 189 -11.86 -41.60 -83.51
CA SER A 189 -11.68 -40.33 -84.19
C SER A 189 -10.60 -39.42 -83.56
N GLY A 190 -9.79 -39.99 -82.62
CA GLY A 190 -8.72 -39.29 -81.90
C GLY A 190 -9.18 -38.57 -80.67
N GLY A 191 -10.45 -38.66 -80.25
CA GLY A 191 -11.00 -38.18 -79.05
C GLY A 191 -11.03 -39.18 -77.91
N PHE A 192 -11.24 -38.73 -76.68
CA PHE A 192 -11.38 -39.63 -75.51
C PHE A 192 -12.76 -39.43 -74.88
N ASN A 193 -13.47 -40.49 -74.65
CA ASN A 193 -14.71 -40.51 -73.88
C ASN A 193 -14.44 -41.03 -72.45
N SER A 194 -15.18 -40.52 -71.47
CA SER A 194 -15.08 -41.03 -70.12
C SER A 194 -15.76 -42.38 -70.01
N ALA A 195 -15.25 -43.33 -69.21
CA ALA A 195 -15.85 -44.62 -68.96
C ALA A 195 -17.35 -44.53 -68.54
N ILE A 196 -17.78 -43.43 -67.92
CA ILE A 196 -19.17 -43.19 -67.54
C ILE A 196 -20.04 -42.90 -68.78
N SER A 197 -19.49 -42.28 -69.83
CA SER A 197 -20.21 -41.96 -71.07
C SER A 197 -20.51 -43.21 -71.95
N ILE A 198 -19.70 -44.27 -71.74
CA ILE A 198 -19.83 -45.48 -72.50
C ILE A 198 -20.80 -46.52 -71.88
N ALA A 199 -21.06 -46.36 -70.57
CA ALA A 199 -21.99 -47.19 -69.78
C ALA A 199 -23.48 -46.84 -69.91
N ASN A 200 -23.84 -45.76 -70.63
CA ASN A 200 -25.20 -45.36 -71.00
C ASN A 200 -25.39 -45.72 -72.52
#